data_d5d1a72c05d62af1bf8bd3b0eea0ec06
#
_entry.id   d5d1a72c05d62af1bf8bd3b0eea0ec06
#
_cell.length_a   1.000
_cell.length_b   1.000
_cell.length_c   1.000
_cell.angle_alpha   90.00
_cell.angle_beta   90.00
_cell.angle_gamma   90.00
#
_symmetry.space_group_name_H-M   'P 1'
#
loop_
_entity.id
_entity.type
_entity.pdbx_description
1 polymer ?
#
loop_
_entity_poly.entity_id
_entity_poly.type
_entity_poly.pdbx_seq_one_letter_code
_entity_poly.pdbx_strand_id
1 'polypeptide(L)'
;MNKKARRELDREIQSRFCANLIGAMPEPAVIVGDDGRLAAANEPAHTLLPALKIGEPLVLALRAPDVLDALRRVMASGRPETVLWSERVPVERLFDVCVAPLAAETGEIGAALLTLRDLTEARRVERMRVDFIANASHELRTPLASMLGFVDTLQGPARDDAKAREKFLGIMREQGRRMARLVDDLLSLSRIEQNQHVRPEAPIDLALIARHVADTLAPLAQEMGVDLNVDASRPVVVAGDRDELVRVAENLIENAIKYGAAADGSGADRVEVTVTRTAREGSLSVRDYGRGIAPEHLPRLTERFYRIDAGQSRSKGGTGLGLAIVKHIMARHRGRLTVSSQPGNGSTFAVTAPLHSAHIG
;
A
#
# COMPACT_ATOMS: atom_id res chain seq x y z
N MET A 1 12.93 -40.16 49.98
CA MET A 1 12.10 -39.10 49.34
C MET A 1 10.69 -39.67 49.18
N ASN A 2 9.69 -39.02 49.80
CA ASN A 2 8.28 -39.50 49.83
C ASN A 2 7.67 -39.40 48.42
N LYS A 3 6.86 -40.36 48.01
CA LYS A 3 6.21 -40.46 46.70
C LYS A 3 5.47 -39.15 46.28
N LYS A 4 4.97 -38.41 47.27
CA LYS A 4 4.34 -37.10 47.11
C LYS A 4 5.35 -35.99 46.71
N ALA A 5 6.49 -35.96 47.38
CA ALA A 5 7.55 -34.99 47.10
C ALA A 5 8.19 -35.20 45.69
N ARG A 6 8.28 -36.46 45.23
CA ARG A 6 8.75 -36.78 43.88
C ARG A 6 7.78 -36.31 42.80
N ARG A 7 6.47 -36.48 43.01
CA ARG A 7 5.43 -36.00 42.08
C ARG A 7 5.36 -34.46 42.01
N GLU A 8 5.59 -33.80 43.14
CA GLU A 8 5.64 -32.33 43.16
C GLU A 8 6.86 -31.81 42.42
N LEU A 9 8.02 -32.42 42.58
CA LEU A 9 9.25 -32.05 41.87
C LEU A 9 9.11 -32.31 40.36
N ASP A 10 8.54 -33.44 39.95
CA ASP A 10 8.32 -33.75 38.53
C ASP A 10 7.34 -32.75 37.89
N ARG A 11 6.27 -32.35 38.60
CA ARG A 11 5.35 -31.28 38.13
C ARG A 11 6.03 -29.93 37.99
N GLU A 12 6.90 -29.55 38.93
CA GLU A 12 7.64 -28.30 38.89
C GLU A 12 8.63 -28.27 37.72
N ILE A 13 9.33 -29.37 37.48
CA ILE A 13 10.24 -29.54 36.34
C ILE A 13 9.50 -29.43 35.00
N GLN A 14 8.36 -30.12 34.86
CA GLN A 14 7.51 -30.06 33.68
C GLN A 14 6.96 -28.64 33.44
N SER A 15 6.49 -27.95 34.48
CA SER A 15 5.98 -26.61 34.40
C SER A 15 7.07 -25.63 33.92
N ARG A 16 8.29 -25.73 34.48
CA ARG A 16 9.44 -24.93 34.05
C ARG A 16 9.88 -25.23 32.61
N PHE A 17 9.87 -26.50 32.21
CA PHE A 17 10.18 -26.90 30.84
C PHE A 17 9.17 -26.33 29.83
N CYS A 18 7.87 -26.44 30.11
CA CYS A 18 6.84 -25.84 29.27
C CYS A 18 6.95 -24.32 29.20
N ALA A 19 7.21 -23.64 30.32
CA ALA A 19 7.41 -22.19 30.35
C ALA A 19 8.62 -21.77 29.52
N ASN A 20 9.74 -22.49 29.59
CA ASN A 20 10.93 -22.22 28.79
C ASN A 20 10.68 -22.49 27.29
N LEU A 21 9.94 -23.56 26.97
CA LEU A 21 9.62 -23.90 25.57
C LEU A 21 8.77 -22.79 24.92
N ILE A 22 7.69 -22.36 25.57
CA ILE A 22 6.86 -21.27 25.02
C ILE A 22 7.61 -19.93 25.04
N GLY A 23 8.51 -19.71 26.00
CA GLY A 23 9.37 -18.54 26.08
C GLY A 23 10.29 -18.38 24.88
N ALA A 24 10.69 -19.49 24.24
CA ALA A 24 11.49 -19.49 23.02
C ALA A 24 10.68 -19.27 21.73
N MET A 25 9.34 -19.28 21.81
CA MET A 25 8.47 -19.09 20.65
C MET A 25 8.39 -17.59 20.27
N PRO A 26 8.59 -17.24 19.00
CA PRO A 26 8.48 -15.86 18.55
C PRO A 26 7.02 -15.36 18.47
N GLU A 27 6.08 -16.28 18.33
CA GLU A 27 4.64 -15.98 18.29
C GLU A 27 4.06 -15.91 19.72
N PRO A 28 3.02 -15.09 19.97
CA PRO A 28 2.28 -15.10 21.23
C PRO A 28 1.77 -16.50 21.56
N ALA A 29 2.15 -17.02 22.71
CA ALA A 29 1.79 -18.37 23.15
C ALA A 29 1.32 -18.38 24.61
N VAL A 30 0.23 -19.11 24.87
CA VAL A 30 -0.43 -19.18 26.16
C VAL A 30 -0.78 -20.62 26.48
N ILE A 31 -0.52 -21.09 27.70
CA ILE A 31 -0.99 -22.40 28.20
C ILE A 31 -2.14 -22.16 29.17
N VAL A 32 -3.23 -22.85 28.93
CA VAL A 32 -4.45 -22.77 29.73
C VAL A 32 -4.75 -24.16 30.32
N GLY A 33 -4.95 -24.23 31.62
CA GLY A 33 -5.32 -25.46 32.33
C GLY A 33 -6.74 -25.92 32.00
N ASP A 34 -7.07 -27.11 32.46
CA ASP A 34 -8.39 -27.71 32.34
C ASP A 34 -9.50 -26.91 33.04
N ASP A 35 -9.13 -26.10 34.05
CA ASP A 35 -10.00 -25.17 34.77
C ASP A 35 -10.20 -23.82 34.03
N GLY A 36 -9.64 -23.65 32.83
CA GLY A 36 -9.71 -22.42 32.01
C GLY A 36 -8.82 -21.29 32.53
N ARG A 37 -7.91 -21.57 33.48
CA ARG A 37 -6.98 -20.59 34.03
C ARG A 37 -5.65 -20.58 33.29
N LEU A 38 -5.02 -19.42 33.26
CA LEU A 38 -3.73 -19.23 32.63
C LEU A 38 -2.63 -19.92 33.44
N ALA A 39 -1.98 -20.93 32.86
CA ALA A 39 -0.86 -21.64 33.46
C ALA A 39 0.50 -21.03 33.11
N ALA A 40 0.66 -20.57 31.87
CA ALA A 40 1.87 -19.89 31.39
C ALA A 40 1.57 -19.00 30.19
N ALA A 41 2.39 -17.99 29.98
CA ALA A 41 2.38 -17.13 28.80
C ALA A 41 3.81 -16.64 28.51
N ASN A 42 4.13 -16.40 27.22
CA ASN A 42 5.41 -15.82 26.83
C ASN A 42 5.33 -14.27 26.75
N GLU A 43 6.47 -13.63 26.58
CA GLU A 43 6.59 -12.17 26.49
C GLU A 43 5.78 -11.59 25.31
N PRO A 44 5.79 -12.18 24.09
CA PRO A 44 4.91 -11.73 23.02
C PRO A 44 3.41 -11.79 23.37
N ALA A 45 2.96 -12.80 24.12
CA ALA A 45 1.58 -12.90 24.58
C ALA A 45 1.22 -11.80 25.58
N HIS A 46 2.10 -11.47 26.52
CA HIS A 46 1.91 -10.36 27.45
C HIS A 46 1.90 -9.00 26.74
N THR A 47 2.71 -8.84 25.70
CA THR A 47 2.71 -7.63 24.86
C THR A 47 1.39 -7.47 24.09
N LEU A 48 0.86 -8.57 23.54
CA LEU A 48 -0.40 -8.57 22.80
C LEU A 48 -1.61 -8.39 23.73
N LEU A 49 -1.62 -9.08 24.86
CA LEU A 49 -2.70 -9.12 25.83
C LEU A 49 -2.18 -8.68 27.22
N PRO A 50 -2.05 -7.38 27.49
CA PRO A 50 -1.48 -6.89 28.75
C PRO A 50 -2.27 -7.28 30.02
N ALA A 51 -3.54 -7.68 29.84
CA ALA A 51 -4.39 -8.14 30.94
C ALA A 51 -4.16 -9.60 31.36
N LEU A 52 -3.24 -10.33 30.69
CA LEU A 52 -2.91 -11.72 31.04
C LEU A 52 -2.24 -11.77 32.44
N LYS A 53 -2.78 -12.60 33.31
CA LYS A 53 -2.21 -12.90 34.63
C LYS A 53 -2.26 -14.38 34.91
N ILE A 54 -1.12 -14.94 35.29
CA ILE A 54 -1.01 -16.37 35.67
C ILE A 54 -1.98 -16.69 36.81
N GLY A 55 -2.71 -17.78 36.67
CA GLY A 55 -3.72 -18.23 37.63
C GLY A 55 -5.10 -17.58 37.47
N GLU A 56 -5.26 -16.55 36.64
CA GLU A 56 -6.58 -15.97 36.34
C GLU A 56 -7.23 -16.64 35.12
N PRO A 57 -8.59 -16.63 35.05
CA PRO A 57 -9.31 -17.15 33.88
C PRO A 57 -8.93 -16.39 32.60
N LEU A 58 -8.65 -17.12 31.49
CA LEU A 58 -8.29 -16.54 30.20
C LEU A 58 -9.33 -15.53 29.70
N VAL A 59 -10.61 -15.75 29.97
CA VAL A 59 -11.72 -14.89 29.54
C VAL A 59 -11.60 -13.45 30.02
N LEU A 60 -10.87 -13.18 31.10
CA LEU A 60 -10.65 -11.82 31.59
C LEU A 60 -9.69 -11.03 30.71
N ALA A 61 -8.75 -11.70 30.08
CA ALA A 61 -7.76 -11.08 29.18
C ALA A 61 -8.15 -11.19 27.69
N LEU A 62 -8.78 -12.29 27.28
CA LEU A 62 -9.17 -12.56 25.92
C LEU A 62 -10.71 -12.68 25.81
N ARG A 63 -11.36 -11.61 25.37
CA ARG A 63 -12.83 -11.56 25.19
C ARG A 63 -13.22 -11.98 23.77
N ALA A 64 -12.88 -13.20 23.39
CA ALA A 64 -13.12 -13.77 22.06
C ALA A 64 -13.97 -15.05 22.23
N PRO A 65 -15.31 -14.97 22.09
CA PRO A 65 -16.20 -16.14 22.28
C PRO A 65 -15.78 -17.34 21.43
N ASP A 66 -15.44 -17.12 20.15
CA ASP A 66 -15.05 -18.19 19.23
C ASP A 66 -13.79 -18.93 19.70
N VAL A 67 -12.80 -18.22 20.26
CA VAL A 67 -11.57 -18.81 20.80
C VAL A 67 -11.85 -19.59 22.08
N LEU A 68 -12.71 -19.03 22.97
CA LEU A 68 -13.08 -19.70 24.21
C LEU A 68 -13.92 -20.96 23.96
N ASP A 69 -14.77 -20.94 22.94
CA ASP A 69 -15.55 -22.11 22.50
C ASP A 69 -14.64 -23.17 21.86
N ALA A 70 -13.65 -22.77 21.04
CA ALA A 70 -12.65 -23.69 20.51
C ALA A 70 -11.84 -24.34 21.63
N LEU A 71 -11.41 -23.56 22.63
CA LEU A 71 -10.72 -24.11 23.81
C LEU A 71 -11.55 -25.18 24.49
N ARG A 72 -12.85 -24.94 24.74
CA ARG A 72 -13.75 -25.94 25.33
C ARG A 72 -13.89 -27.21 24.49
N ARG A 73 -14.03 -27.06 23.16
CA ARG A 73 -14.11 -28.20 22.23
C ARG A 73 -12.82 -29.01 22.18
N VAL A 74 -11.67 -28.34 22.16
CA VAL A 74 -10.34 -28.97 22.14
C VAL A 74 -10.10 -29.76 23.44
N MET A 75 -10.44 -29.17 24.58
CA MET A 75 -10.34 -29.85 25.88
C MET A 75 -11.23 -31.09 25.98
N ALA A 76 -12.43 -31.06 25.36
CA ALA A 76 -13.35 -32.20 25.36
C ALA A 76 -12.99 -33.29 24.34
N SER A 77 -12.50 -32.91 23.15
CA SER A 77 -12.27 -33.81 22.01
C SER A 77 -10.86 -34.36 21.88
N GLY A 78 -9.87 -33.64 22.44
CA GLY A 78 -8.46 -33.94 22.25
C GLY A 78 -7.92 -33.67 20.84
N ARG A 79 -8.67 -32.94 20.01
CA ARG A 79 -8.27 -32.61 18.64
C ARG A 79 -7.95 -31.12 18.54
N PRO A 80 -6.82 -30.74 17.89
CA PRO A 80 -6.50 -29.37 17.71
C PRO A 80 -7.51 -28.66 16.79
N GLU A 81 -7.76 -27.39 17.05
CA GLU A 81 -8.68 -26.55 16.28
C GLU A 81 -8.03 -25.20 16.01
N THR A 82 -8.35 -24.60 14.86
CA THR A 82 -7.89 -23.27 14.48
C THR A 82 -9.10 -22.37 14.24
N VAL A 83 -9.09 -21.19 14.84
CA VAL A 83 -10.16 -20.19 14.71
C VAL A 83 -9.59 -18.82 14.40
N LEU A 84 -10.34 -18.03 13.63
CA LEU A 84 -9.98 -16.64 13.36
C LEU A 84 -10.53 -15.76 14.48
N TRP A 85 -9.67 -14.90 15.02
CA TRP A 85 -10.06 -13.88 15.98
C TRP A 85 -9.75 -12.50 15.43
N SER A 86 -10.75 -11.62 15.40
CA SER A 86 -10.59 -10.21 15.01
C SER A 86 -10.73 -9.28 16.20
N GLU A 87 -9.74 -8.44 16.43
CA GLU A 87 -9.78 -7.34 17.37
C GLU A 87 -10.00 -6.03 16.60
N ARG A 88 -11.03 -5.26 16.98
CA ARG A 88 -11.46 -4.08 16.22
C ARG A 88 -10.97 -2.75 16.79
N VAL A 89 -10.46 -2.71 18.01
CA VAL A 89 -10.10 -1.46 18.71
C VAL A 89 -8.73 -1.61 19.36
N PRO A 90 -7.83 -0.63 19.24
CA PRO A 90 -7.92 0.65 18.52
C PRO A 90 -7.66 0.52 17.01
N VAL A 91 -7.05 -0.56 16.57
CA VAL A 91 -6.77 -0.87 15.15
C VAL A 91 -7.27 -2.29 14.86
N GLU A 92 -7.91 -2.48 13.71
CA GLU A 92 -8.36 -3.81 13.29
C GLU A 92 -7.16 -4.73 13.12
N ARG A 93 -7.12 -5.79 13.91
CA ARG A 93 -6.12 -6.88 13.83
C ARG A 93 -6.83 -8.21 13.61
N LEU A 94 -6.21 -9.08 12.85
CA LEU A 94 -6.72 -10.41 12.58
C LEU A 94 -5.69 -11.45 13.00
N PHE A 95 -6.10 -12.37 13.88
CA PHE A 95 -5.26 -13.44 14.36
C PHE A 95 -5.80 -14.79 13.92
N ASP A 96 -4.89 -15.68 13.57
CA ASP A 96 -5.13 -17.11 13.45
C ASP A 96 -4.75 -17.74 14.79
N VAL A 97 -5.75 -18.25 15.52
CA VAL A 97 -5.55 -18.81 16.85
C VAL A 97 -5.64 -20.31 16.75
N CYS A 98 -4.49 -20.98 16.89
CA CYS A 98 -4.44 -22.43 16.98
C CYS A 98 -4.52 -22.84 18.45
N VAL A 99 -5.48 -23.69 18.76
CA VAL A 99 -5.68 -24.32 20.08
C VAL A 99 -5.33 -25.78 19.97
N ALA A 100 -4.29 -26.21 20.67
CA ALA A 100 -3.82 -27.60 20.65
C ALA A 100 -3.86 -28.21 22.05
N PRO A 101 -4.35 -29.46 22.20
CA PRO A 101 -4.39 -30.13 23.51
C PRO A 101 -2.98 -30.50 23.97
N LEU A 102 -2.71 -30.36 25.25
CA LEU A 102 -1.52 -30.87 25.93
C LEU A 102 -1.91 -32.05 26.79
N ALA A 103 -1.51 -33.25 26.36
CA ALA A 103 -1.76 -34.49 27.11
C ALA A 103 -0.79 -34.61 28.29
N ALA A 104 -1.31 -35.02 29.44
CA ALA A 104 -0.50 -35.49 30.58
C ALA A 104 0.08 -36.90 30.29
N GLU A 105 1.07 -37.33 31.06
CA GLU A 105 1.63 -38.70 30.98
C GLU A 105 0.56 -39.82 31.13
N THR A 106 -0.56 -39.50 31.75
CA THR A 106 -1.72 -40.40 31.91
C THR A 106 -2.55 -40.54 30.64
N GLY A 107 -2.28 -39.76 29.58
CA GLY A 107 -3.09 -39.70 28.37
C GLY A 107 -4.33 -38.79 28.49
N GLU A 108 -4.61 -38.25 29.67
CA GLU A 108 -5.67 -37.26 29.87
C GLU A 108 -5.21 -35.88 29.42
N ILE A 109 -6.14 -35.06 28.90
CA ILE A 109 -5.85 -33.69 28.49
C ILE A 109 -5.86 -32.81 29.73
N GLY A 110 -4.69 -32.36 30.15
CA GLY A 110 -4.53 -31.53 31.37
C GLY A 110 -4.45 -30.03 31.09
N ALA A 111 -4.21 -29.65 29.84
CA ALA A 111 -4.08 -28.24 29.42
C ALA A 111 -4.24 -28.08 27.88
N ALA A 112 -4.32 -26.87 27.43
CA ALA A 112 -4.22 -26.52 25.99
C ALA A 112 -3.19 -25.42 25.75
N LEU A 113 -2.48 -25.54 24.65
CA LEU A 113 -1.62 -24.49 24.12
C LEU A 113 -2.40 -23.67 23.10
N LEU A 114 -2.45 -22.37 23.30
CA LEU A 114 -2.95 -21.40 22.31
C LEU A 114 -1.76 -20.66 21.72
N THR A 115 -1.67 -20.64 20.39
CA THR A 115 -0.74 -19.77 19.66
C THR A 115 -1.52 -18.79 18.80
N LEU A 116 -1.09 -17.52 18.79
CA LEU A 116 -1.78 -16.44 18.08
C LEU A 116 -0.87 -15.90 16.99
N ARG A 117 -1.19 -16.19 15.74
CA ARG A 117 -0.45 -15.69 14.58
C ARG A 117 -1.13 -14.45 14.01
N ASP A 118 -0.43 -13.33 14.00
CA ASP A 118 -0.96 -12.09 13.39
C ASP A 118 -1.00 -12.24 11.86
N LEU A 119 -2.21 -12.20 11.31
CA LEU A 119 -2.48 -12.24 9.87
C LEU A 119 -2.81 -10.86 9.30
N THR A 120 -2.77 -9.80 10.09
CA THR A 120 -3.25 -8.45 9.71
C THR A 120 -2.59 -7.96 8.44
N GLU A 121 -1.26 -7.97 8.38
CA GLU A 121 -0.52 -7.52 7.20
C GLU A 121 -0.72 -8.45 6.00
N ALA A 122 -0.71 -9.77 6.18
CA ALA A 122 -0.93 -10.73 5.10
C ALA A 122 -2.33 -10.54 4.47
N ARG A 123 -3.36 -10.36 5.30
CA ARG A 123 -4.73 -10.10 4.85
C ARG A 123 -4.88 -8.73 4.20
N ARG A 124 -4.17 -7.73 4.70
CA ARG A 124 -4.16 -6.40 4.10
C ARG A 124 -3.57 -6.42 2.70
N VAL A 125 -2.44 -7.12 2.52
CA VAL A 125 -1.80 -7.29 1.20
C VAL A 125 -2.72 -8.04 0.25
N GLU A 126 -3.36 -9.12 0.71
CA GLU A 126 -4.30 -9.89 -0.13
C GLU A 126 -5.54 -9.07 -0.52
N ARG A 127 -6.15 -8.34 0.42
CA ARG A 127 -7.26 -7.41 0.11
C ARG A 127 -6.83 -6.37 -0.92
N MET A 128 -5.66 -5.73 -0.72
CA MET A 128 -5.15 -4.75 -1.68
C MET A 128 -4.96 -5.36 -3.08
N ARG A 129 -4.55 -6.63 -3.18
CA ARG A 129 -4.40 -7.34 -4.45
C ARG A 129 -5.75 -7.61 -5.11
N VAL A 130 -6.74 -8.07 -4.36
CA VAL A 130 -8.10 -8.32 -4.87
C VAL A 130 -8.74 -7.02 -5.34
N ASP A 131 -8.65 -5.95 -4.53
CA ASP A 131 -9.18 -4.62 -4.88
C ASP A 131 -8.49 -4.05 -6.12
N PHE A 132 -7.18 -4.27 -6.26
CA PHE A 132 -6.42 -3.85 -7.44
C PHE A 132 -6.93 -4.53 -8.72
N ILE A 133 -7.14 -5.85 -8.70
CA ILE A 133 -7.66 -6.61 -9.85
C ILE A 133 -9.09 -6.17 -10.18
N ALA A 134 -9.94 -6.00 -9.18
CA ALA A 134 -11.32 -5.55 -9.36
C ALA A 134 -11.36 -4.15 -9.99
N ASN A 135 -10.61 -3.20 -9.46
CA ASN A 135 -10.55 -1.83 -9.97
C ASN A 135 -9.96 -1.76 -11.38
N ALA A 136 -8.88 -2.51 -11.68
CA ALA A 136 -8.32 -2.61 -13.03
C ALA A 136 -9.36 -3.12 -14.04
N SER A 137 -10.10 -4.16 -13.65
CA SER A 137 -11.17 -4.73 -14.49
C SER A 137 -12.29 -3.71 -14.75
N HIS A 138 -12.69 -2.94 -13.74
CA HIS A 138 -13.72 -1.91 -13.89
C HIS A 138 -13.24 -0.74 -14.77
N GLU A 139 -12.01 -0.25 -14.58
CA GLU A 139 -11.44 0.84 -15.36
C GLU A 139 -11.15 0.45 -16.84
N LEU A 140 -10.98 -0.84 -17.15
CA LEU A 140 -10.87 -1.35 -18.52
C LEU A 140 -12.25 -1.59 -19.14
N ARG A 141 -13.22 -2.10 -18.38
CA ARG A 141 -14.56 -2.45 -18.91
C ARG A 141 -15.34 -1.23 -19.41
N THR A 142 -15.27 -0.12 -18.67
CA THR A 142 -16.03 1.11 -19.00
C THR A 142 -15.67 1.69 -20.38
N PRO A 143 -14.38 1.98 -20.70
CA PRO A 143 -14.01 2.47 -22.05
C PRO A 143 -14.28 1.44 -23.14
N LEU A 144 -14.12 0.14 -22.87
CA LEU A 144 -14.41 -0.92 -23.83
C LEU A 144 -15.89 -0.95 -24.19
N ALA A 145 -16.79 -0.91 -23.20
CA ALA A 145 -18.23 -0.87 -23.44
C ALA A 145 -18.64 0.39 -24.22
N SER A 146 -18.02 1.54 -23.92
CA SER A 146 -18.25 2.78 -24.67
C SER A 146 -17.82 2.64 -26.14
N MET A 147 -16.64 2.07 -26.39
CA MET A 147 -16.16 1.84 -27.77
C MET A 147 -17.09 0.90 -28.55
N LEU A 148 -17.53 -0.19 -27.93
CA LEU A 148 -18.49 -1.13 -28.58
C LEU A 148 -19.82 -0.44 -28.90
N GLY A 149 -20.36 0.38 -27.97
CA GLY A 149 -21.59 1.14 -28.25
C GLY A 149 -21.45 2.15 -29.39
N PHE A 150 -20.26 2.78 -29.55
CA PHE A 150 -20.02 3.63 -30.74
C PHE A 150 -19.87 2.82 -32.02
N VAL A 151 -19.29 1.60 -31.99
CA VAL A 151 -19.25 0.70 -33.12
C VAL A 151 -20.69 0.34 -33.56
N ASP A 152 -21.55 -0.06 -32.63
CA ASP A 152 -22.96 -0.39 -32.91
C ASP A 152 -23.70 0.82 -33.53
N THR A 153 -23.46 2.01 -32.97
CA THR A 153 -24.07 3.26 -33.48
C THR A 153 -23.62 3.57 -34.91
N LEU A 154 -22.32 3.39 -35.20
CA LEU A 154 -21.76 3.62 -36.54
C LEU A 154 -22.17 2.55 -37.57
N GLN A 155 -22.45 1.33 -37.11
CA GLN A 155 -23.00 0.26 -37.98
C GLN A 155 -24.51 0.38 -38.24
N GLY A 156 -25.21 1.12 -37.36
CA GLY A 156 -26.65 1.31 -37.38
C GLY A 156 -27.10 2.75 -37.65
N PRO A 157 -27.62 3.48 -36.63
CA PRO A 157 -28.29 4.76 -36.80
C PRO A 157 -27.44 5.88 -37.40
N ALA A 158 -26.12 5.87 -37.18
CA ALA A 158 -25.20 6.89 -37.69
C ALA A 158 -24.32 6.44 -38.86
N ARG A 159 -24.74 5.38 -39.57
CA ARG A 159 -23.97 4.79 -40.68
C ARG A 159 -23.66 5.79 -41.79
N ASP A 160 -24.62 6.62 -42.14
CA ASP A 160 -24.52 7.54 -43.26
C ASP A 160 -24.24 9.01 -42.79
N ASP A 161 -24.08 9.23 -41.46
CA ASP A 161 -23.76 10.54 -40.89
C ASP A 161 -22.24 10.73 -40.78
N ALA A 162 -21.67 11.48 -41.73
CA ALA A 162 -20.24 11.74 -41.81
C ALA A 162 -19.71 12.51 -40.59
N LYS A 163 -20.48 13.45 -39.99
CA LYS A 163 -20.09 14.24 -38.82
C LYS A 163 -20.09 13.39 -37.56
N ALA A 164 -21.15 12.58 -37.38
CA ALA A 164 -21.22 11.65 -36.24
C ALA A 164 -20.08 10.63 -36.30
N ARG A 165 -19.77 10.10 -37.51
CA ARG A 165 -18.66 9.16 -37.73
C ARG A 165 -17.32 9.75 -37.29
N GLU A 166 -16.98 10.94 -37.73
CA GLU A 166 -15.72 11.58 -37.34
C GLU A 166 -15.63 11.82 -35.81
N LYS A 167 -16.70 12.33 -35.22
CA LYS A 167 -16.80 12.54 -33.77
C LYS A 167 -16.63 11.23 -32.99
N PHE A 168 -17.35 10.17 -33.36
CA PHE A 168 -17.29 8.91 -32.62
C PHE A 168 -15.96 8.19 -32.80
N LEU A 169 -15.35 8.23 -33.98
CA LEU A 169 -13.99 7.73 -34.20
C LEU A 169 -12.95 8.50 -33.36
N GLY A 170 -13.12 9.82 -33.22
CA GLY A 170 -12.30 10.64 -32.32
C GLY A 170 -12.39 10.18 -30.86
N ILE A 171 -13.61 9.98 -30.35
CA ILE A 171 -13.86 9.50 -29.01
C ILE A 171 -13.29 8.09 -28.81
N MET A 172 -13.53 7.18 -29.74
CA MET A 172 -13.00 5.81 -29.68
C MET A 172 -11.46 5.79 -29.62
N ARG A 173 -10.80 6.65 -30.43
CA ARG A 173 -9.34 6.81 -30.38
C ARG A 173 -8.85 7.26 -29.01
N GLU A 174 -9.54 8.21 -28.40
CA GLU A 174 -9.22 8.69 -27.07
C GLU A 174 -9.39 7.58 -26.00
N GLN A 175 -10.49 6.84 -26.05
CA GLN A 175 -10.72 5.69 -25.16
C GLN A 175 -9.65 4.60 -25.35
N GLY A 176 -9.26 4.31 -26.59
CA GLY A 176 -8.19 3.35 -26.88
C GLY A 176 -6.84 3.78 -26.33
N ARG A 177 -6.47 5.06 -26.48
CA ARG A 177 -5.24 5.63 -25.89
C ARG A 177 -5.26 5.59 -24.37
N ARG A 178 -6.42 5.83 -23.76
CA ARG A 178 -6.58 5.73 -22.31
C ARG A 178 -6.40 4.30 -21.83
N MET A 179 -6.98 3.32 -22.52
CA MET A 179 -6.79 1.89 -22.18
C MET A 179 -5.33 1.48 -22.31
N ALA A 180 -4.64 1.88 -23.37
CA ALA A 180 -3.21 1.59 -23.56
C ALA A 180 -2.38 2.13 -22.36
N ARG A 181 -2.57 3.41 -21.99
CA ARG A 181 -1.90 3.99 -20.81
C ARG A 181 -2.20 3.22 -19.53
N LEU A 182 -3.44 2.81 -19.31
CA LEU A 182 -3.81 2.03 -18.12
C LEU A 182 -3.09 0.67 -18.08
N VAL A 183 -2.99 -0.03 -19.22
CA VAL A 183 -2.25 -1.29 -19.32
C VAL A 183 -0.76 -1.07 -19.05
N ASP A 184 -0.15 -0.02 -19.62
CA ASP A 184 1.26 0.32 -19.39
C ASP A 184 1.54 0.66 -17.93
N ASP A 185 0.61 1.36 -17.26
CA ASP A 185 0.70 1.67 -15.83
C ASP A 185 0.63 0.40 -14.97
N LEU A 186 -0.29 -0.52 -15.30
CA LEU A 186 -0.43 -1.80 -14.60
C LEU A 186 0.82 -2.68 -14.74
N LEU A 187 1.35 -2.81 -15.98
CA LEU A 187 2.56 -3.59 -16.25
C LEU A 187 3.78 -3.00 -15.55
N SER A 188 3.92 -1.67 -15.57
CA SER A 188 5.00 -0.99 -14.89
C SER A 188 4.94 -1.17 -13.39
N LEU A 189 3.77 -0.98 -12.77
CA LEU A 189 3.58 -1.19 -11.34
C LEU A 189 3.95 -2.63 -10.95
N SER A 190 3.50 -3.61 -11.73
CA SER A 190 3.84 -5.02 -11.51
C SER A 190 5.36 -5.28 -11.57
N ARG A 191 6.06 -4.70 -12.57
CA ARG A 191 7.52 -4.84 -12.69
C ARG A 191 8.28 -4.19 -11.52
N ILE A 192 7.85 -3.01 -11.10
CA ILE A 192 8.48 -2.29 -9.98
C ILE A 192 8.29 -3.07 -8.68
N GLU A 193 7.11 -3.63 -8.43
CA GLU A 193 6.83 -4.44 -7.24
C GLU A 193 7.66 -5.73 -7.20
N GLN A 194 7.83 -6.41 -8.32
CA GLN A 194 8.67 -7.60 -8.42
C GLN A 194 10.16 -7.29 -8.13
N ASN A 195 10.63 -6.12 -8.55
CA ASN A 195 12.02 -5.70 -8.41
C ASN A 195 12.28 -4.76 -7.20
N GLN A 196 11.33 -4.63 -6.29
CA GLN A 196 11.40 -3.68 -5.16
C GLN A 196 12.65 -3.88 -4.29
N HIS A 197 13.19 -5.11 -4.24
CA HIS A 197 14.38 -5.45 -3.45
C HIS A 197 15.71 -5.12 -4.16
N VAL A 198 15.68 -4.86 -5.47
CA VAL A 198 16.87 -4.56 -6.27
C VAL A 198 17.01 -3.07 -6.39
N ARG A 199 17.95 -2.48 -5.66
CA ARG A 199 18.24 -1.06 -5.70
C ARG A 199 18.96 -0.69 -7.00
N PRO A 200 18.51 0.31 -7.76
CA PRO A 200 19.27 0.85 -8.88
C PRO A 200 20.42 1.73 -8.37
N GLU A 201 21.58 1.57 -9.01
CA GLU A 201 22.82 2.25 -8.57
C GLU A 201 23.48 3.11 -9.65
N ALA A 202 22.91 3.17 -10.87
CA ALA A 202 23.50 3.96 -11.95
C ALA A 202 23.48 5.47 -11.62
N PRO A 203 24.51 6.23 -12.00
CA PRO A 203 24.53 7.67 -11.81
C PRO A 203 23.58 8.37 -12.78
N ILE A 204 22.54 9.01 -12.27
CA ILE A 204 21.51 9.67 -13.06
C ILE A 204 21.38 11.15 -12.65
N ASP A 205 21.47 12.05 -13.61
CA ASP A 205 21.29 13.49 -13.39
C ASP A 205 19.80 13.88 -13.45
N LEU A 206 19.22 14.22 -12.29
CA LEU A 206 17.84 14.68 -12.17
C LEU A 206 17.56 15.96 -12.95
N ALA A 207 18.56 16.86 -13.11
CA ALA A 207 18.40 18.10 -13.85
C ALA A 207 18.21 17.83 -15.35
N LEU A 208 18.92 16.84 -15.90
CA LEU A 208 18.72 16.41 -17.28
C LEU A 208 17.34 15.79 -17.49
N ILE A 209 16.88 14.94 -16.54
CA ILE A 209 15.54 14.35 -16.59
C ILE A 209 14.47 15.43 -16.55
N ALA A 210 14.55 16.37 -15.60
CA ALA A 210 13.56 17.43 -15.45
C ALA A 210 13.40 18.26 -16.72
N ARG A 211 14.52 18.66 -17.34
CA ARG A 211 14.50 19.40 -18.61
C ARG A 211 13.92 18.58 -19.74
N HIS A 212 14.38 17.34 -19.92
CA HIS A 212 13.90 16.44 -20.98
C HIS A 212 12.37 16.22 -20.90
N VAL A 213 11.85 15.96 -19.69
CA VAL A 213 10.41 15.74 -19.49
C VAL A 213 9.62 17.03 -19.68
N ALA A 214 10.13 18.17 -19.21
CA ALA A 214 9.48 19.46 -19.42
C ALA A 214 9.40 19.82 -20.91
N ASP A 215 10.48 19.59 -21.68
CA ASP A 215 10.48 19.80 -23.16
C ASP A 215 9.45 18.88 -23.84
N THR A 216 9.35 17.63 -23.39
CA THR A 216 8.38 16.65 -23.91
C THR A 216 6.94 17.06 -23.63
N LEU A 217 6.66 17.65 -22.46
CA LEU A 217 5.33 18.07 -22.03
C LEU A 217 4.99 19.53 -22.37
N ALA A 218 5.94 20.30 -22.95
CA ALA A 218 5.70 21.68 -23.36
C ALA A 218 4.49 21.85 -24.30
N PRO A 219 4.26 20.97 -25.32
CA PRO A 219 3.07 21.08 -26.16
C PRO A 219 1.76 20.91 -25.36
N LEU A 220 1.73 19.99 -24.39
CA LEU A 220 0.57 19.79 -23.51
C LEU A 220 0.33 21.02 -22.62
N ALA A 221 1.39 21.59 -22.05
CA ALA A 221 1.30 22.80 -21.24
C ALA A 221 0.76 23.97 -22.06
N GLN A 222 1.25 24.14 -23.29
CA GLN A 222 0.76 25.17 -24.22
C GLN A 222 -0.73 24.96 -24.58
N GLU A 223 -1.13 23.74 -24.90
CA GLU A 223 -2.54 23.41 -25.21
C GLU A 223 -3.47 23.75 -24.03
N MET A 224 -2.99 23.54 -22.79
CA MET A 224 -3.74 23.82 -21.57
C MET A 224 -3.56 25.26 -21.05
N GLY A 225 -2.76 26.11 -21.73
CA GLY A 225 -2.52 27.49 -21.32
C GLY A 225 -1.66 27.62 -20.06
N VAL A 226 -0.85 26.59 -19.72
CA VAL A 226 -0.02 26.54 -18.52
C VAL A 226 1.41 27.03 -18.83
N ASP A 227 1.90 27.99 -18.03
CA ASP A 227 3.30 28.45 -18.06
C ASP A 227 4.18 27.46 -17.26
N LEU A 228 5.00 26.68 -17.99
CA LEU A 228 5.87 25.65 -17.41
C LEU A 228 7.29 26.17 -17.23
N ASN A 229 7.68 26.44 -15.97
CA ASN A 229 8.99 26.99 -15.62
C ASN A 229 9.90 25.93 -15.01
N VAL A 230 11.15 25.80 -15.47
CA VAL A 230 12.11 24.80 -15.01
C VAL A 230 13.37 25.44 -14.45
N ASP A 231 13.59 25.28 -13.16
CA ASP A 231 14.85 25.63 -12.48
C ASP A 231 15.65 24.35 -12.20
N ALA A 232 16.47 23.96 -13.18
CA ALA A 232 17.33 22.78 -13.16
C ALA A 232 18.70 23.14 -13.74
N SER A 233 19.26 24.25 -13.30
CA SER A 233 20.50 24.84 -13.86
C SER A 233 21.77 24.06 -13.47
N ARG A 234 21.77 23.36 -12.36
CA ARG A 234 22.92 22.61 -11.84
C ARG A 234 22.68 21.10 -11.89
N PRO A 235 23.70 20.29 -12.27
CA PRO A 235 23.59 18.84 -12.24
C PRO A 235 23.35 18.33 -10.81
N VAL A 236 22.43 17.37 -10.66
CA VAL A 236 22.13 16.69 -9.40
C VAL A 236 22.12 15.21 -9.64
N VAL A 237 23.26 14.54 -9.40
CA VAL A 237 23.43 13.12 -9.69
C VAL A 237 22.99 12.26 -8.52
N VAL A 238 21.99 11.43 -8.76
CA VAL A 238 21.46 10.44 -7.79
C VAL A 238 21.75 9.02 -8.28
N ALA A 239 21.70 8.06 -7.35
CA ALA A 239 21.72 6.65 -7.69
C ALA A 239 20.31 6.21 -8.15
N GLY A 240 20.16 5.72 -9.38
CA GLY A 240 18.83 5.44 -9.89
C GLY A 240 18.78 4.65 -11.19
N ASP A 241 17.54 4.40 -11.63
CA ASP A 241 17.17 3.90 -12.95
C ASP A 241 16.60 5.07 -13.76
N ARG A 242 17.15 5.31 -14.97
CA ARG A 242 16.78 6.46 -15.78
C ARG A 242 15.31 6.43 -16.18
N ASP A 243 14.81 5.30 -16.64
CA ASP A 243 13.46 5.20 -17.18
C ASP A 243 12.42 5.33 -16.06
N GLU A 244 12.71 4.78 -14.88
CA GLU A 244 11.87 4.95 -13.70
C GLU A 244 11.83 6.41 -13.22
N LEU A 245 12.98 7.11 -13.18
CA LEU A 245 13.03 8.50 -12.76
C LEU A 245 12.42 9.45 -13.79
N VAL A 246 12.53 9.16 -15.10
CA VAL A 246 11.77 9.86 -16.16
C VAL A 246 10.27 9.70 -15.90
N ARG A 247 9.82 8.48 -15.64
CA ARG A 247 8.40 8.21 -15.34
C ARG A 247 7.90 8.94 -14.08
N VAL A 248 8.75 9.09 -13.06
CA VAL A 248 8.45 9.92 -11.88
C VAL A 248 8.22 11.37 -12.30
N ALA A 249 9.15 11.96 -13.06
CA ALA A 249 9.05 13.35 -13.51
C ALA A 249 7.80 13.56 -14.40
N GLU A 250 7.53 12.64 -15.34
CA GLU A 250 6.34 12.68 -16.21
C GLU A 250 5.06 12.70 -15.38
N ASN A 251 4.91 11.78 -14.41
CA ASN A 251 3.71 11.71 -13.58
C ASN A 251 3.50 12.99 -12.76
N LEU A 252 4.56 13.56 -12.20
CA LEU A 252 4.44 14.76 -11.36
C LEU A 252 4.15 16.01 -12.21
N ILE A 253 4.88 16.21 -13.32
CA ILE A 253 4.73 17.39 -14.19
C ILE A 253 3.39 17.33 -14.93
N GLU A 254 3.03 16.17 -15.50
CA GLU A 254 1.74 15.99 -16.18
C GLU A 254 0.55 16.22 -15.23
N ASN A 255 0.64 15.73 -13.97
CA ASN A 255 -0.38 16.00 -12.96
C ASN A 255 -0.49 17.49 -12.65
N ALA A 256 0.62 18.19 -12.47
CA ALA A 256 0.61 19.64 -12.24
C ALA A 256 -0.02 20.41 -13.39
N ILE A 257 0.30 20.07 -14.65
CA ILE A 257 -0.31 20.68 -15.83
C ILE A 257 -1.82 20.41 -15.87
N LYS A 258 -2.26 19.17 -15.64
CA LYS A 258 -3.66 18.77 -15.78
C LYS A 258 -4.57 19.25 -14.65
N TYR A 259 -4.05 19.30 -13.42
CA TYR A 259 -4.85 19.58 -12.22
C TYR A 259 -4.51 20.90 -11.56
N GLY A 260 -3.38 21.50 -11.90
CA GLY A 260 -2.91 22.78 -11.37
C GLY A 260 -3.55 24.02 -12.01
N ALA A 261 -4.29 23.86 -13.12
CA ALA A 261 -5.02 24.96 -13.72
C ALA A 261 -6.22 25.37 -12.84
N ALA A 262 -6.38 26.67 -12.58
CA ALA A 262 -7.51 27.20 -11.85
C ALA A 262 -8.81 26.99 -12.66
N ALA A 263 -9.86 26.47 -11.99
CA ALA A 263 -11.14 26.16 -12.64
C ALA A 263 -11.88 27.39 -13.18
N ASP A 264 -11.54 28.58 -12.70
CA ASP A 264 -12.19 29.86 -12.98
C ASP A 264 -11.31 30.86 -13.77
N GLY A 265 -10.11 30.44 -14.20
CA GLY A 265 -9.17 31.30 -14.93
C GLY A 265 -8.61 32.47 -14.09
N SER A 266 -8.81 32.46 -12.77
CA SER A 266 -8.38 33.54 -11.88
C SER A 266 -6.96 33.41 -11.36
N GLY A 267 -6.28 32.27 -11.60
CA GLY A 267 -4.89 32.00 -11.21
C GLY A 267 -3.97 32.05 -12.42
N ALA A 268 -2.70 32.43 -12.21
CA ALA A 268 -1.69 32.18 -13.20
C ALA A 268 -1.55 30.66 -13.33
N ASP A 269 -1.98 30.09 -14.47
CA ASP A 269 -1.80 28.70 -14.82
C ASP A 269 -0.30 28.45 -15.00
N ARG A 270 0.37 28.25 -13.86
CA ARG A 270 1.82 28.15 -13.76
C ARG A 270 2.20 26.87 -13.05
N VAL A 271 3.21 26.22 -13.59
CA VAL A 271 3.87 25.06 -12.99
C VAL A 271 5.37 25.33 -12.86
N GLU A 272 5.90 25.15 -11.66
CA GLU A 272 7.33 25.30 -11.39
C GLU A 272 7.94 23.93 -11.11
N VAL A 273 8.99 23.60 -11.87
CA VAL A 273 9.79 22.38 -11.68
C VAL A 273 11.16 22.80 -11.16
N THR A 274 11.52 22.36 -9.97
CA THR A 274 12.79 22.76 -9.33
C THR A 274 13.59 21.53 -8.99
N VAL A 275 14.88 21.53 -9.34
CA VAL A 275 15.83 20.49 -8.96
C VAL A 275 16.86 21.07 -8.00
N THR A 276 16.92 20.48 -6.80
CA THR A 276 17.82 20.95 -5.74
C THR A 276 18.66 19.80 -5.18
N ARG A 277 19.76 20.16 -4.50
CA ARG A 277 20.66 19.22 -3.85
C ARG A 277 20.85 19.60 -2.40
N THR A 278 20.76 18.63 -1.50
CA THR A 278 21.23 18.72 -0.11
C THR A 278 22.58 17.98 0.03
N ALA A 279 23.11 17.92 1.24
CA ALA A 279 24.36 17.17 1.50
C ALA A 279 24.25 15.65 1.19
N ARG A 280 23.03 15.07 1.25
CA ARG A 280 22.83 13.61 1.14
C ARG A 280 21.86 13.21 0.04
N GLU A 281 21.01 14.09 -0.43
CA GLU A 281 19.90 13.79 -1.32
C GLU A 281 19.79 14.80 -2.45
N GLY A 282 19.37 14.32 -3.63
CA GLY A 282 18.85 15.13 -4.71
C GLY A 282 17.32 15.17 -4.63
N SER A 283 16.71 16.29 -4.98
CA SER A 283 15.26 16.49 -4.95
C SER A 283 14.78 17.05 -6.29
N LEU A 284 13.65 16.50 -6.77
CA LEU A 284 12.83 17.06 -7.83
C LEU A 284 11.50 17.49 -7.21
N SER A 285 11.16 18.77 -7.30
CA SER A 285 9.93 19.35 -6.78
C SER A 285 9.12 19.95 -7.93
N VAL A 286 7.81 19.67 -7.94
CA VAL A 286 6.85 20.21 -8.90
C VAL A 286 5.76 20.92 -8.12
N ARG A 287 5.60 22.22 -8.37
CA ARG A 287 4.60 23.08 -7.72
C ARG A 287 3.60 23.57 -8.74
N ASP A 288 2.33 23.38 -8.44
CA ASP A 288 1.20 24.01 -9.11
C ASP A 288 0.59 25.12 -8.23
N TYR A 289 -0.14 26.02 -8.85
CA TYR A 289 -0.85 27.13 -8.19
C TYR A 289 -2.36 27.00 -8.34
N GLY A 290 -2.84 25.76 -8.50
CA GLY A 290 -4.25 25.46 -8.68
C GLY A 290 -5.08 25.49 -7.40
N ARG A 291 -6.21 24.79 -7.44
CA ARG A 291 -7.19 24.76 -6.35
C ARG A 291 -6.70 24.15 -5.03
N GLY A 292 -5.55 23.49 -5.04
CA GLY A 292 -5.03 22.74 -3.90
C GLY A 292 -5.86 21.50 -3.55
N ILE A 293 -5.45 20.83 -2.49
CA ILE A 293 -5.97 19.53 -2.04
C ILE A 293 -6.37 19.62 -0.56
N ALA A 294 -7.56 19.16 -0.21
CA ALA A 294 -8.01 19.12 1.18
C ALA A 294 -7.21 18.09 1.99
N PRO A 295 -6.92 18.38 3.28
CA PRO A 295 -6.06 17.54 4.13
C PRO A 295 -6.51 16.07 4.22
N GLU A 296 -7.82 15.82 4.17
CA GLU A 296 -8.41 14.47 4.23
C GLU A 296 -8.02 13.57 3.05
N HIS A 297 -7.67 14.17 1.90
CA HIS A 297 -7.26 13.44 0.70
C HIS A 297 -5.75 13.15 0.66
N LEU A 298 -4.92 13.96 1.34
CA LEU A 298 -3.45 13.85 1.25
C LEU A 298 -2.91 12.45 1.57
N PRO A 299 -3.34 11.75 2.64
CA PRO A 299 -2.85 10.41 2.95
C PRO A 299 -3.19 9.37 1.88
N ARG A 300 -4.27 9.61 1.13
CA ARG A 300 -4.83 8.67 0.17
C ARG A 300 -4.35 8.86 -1.27
N LEU A 301 -3.68 9.96 -1.59
CA LEU A 301 -3.26 10.30 -2.96
C LEU A 301 -2.37 9.23 -3.60
N THR A 302 -1.66 8.45 -2.81
CA THR A 302 -0.78 7.36 -3.27
C THR A 302 -1.45 5.98 -3.25
N GLU A 303 -2.74 5.89 -2.87
CA GLU A 303 -3.52 4.67 -3.02
C GLU A 303 -3.79 4.39 -4.49
N ARG A 304 -3.79 3.12 -4.89
CA ARG A 304 -4.06 2.72 -6.28
C ARG A 304 -5.50 3.05 -6.65
N PHE A 305 -5.70 3.65 -7.84
CA PHE A 305 -7.00 4.09 -8.37
C PHE A 305 -7.69 5.19 -7.58
N TYR A 306 -7.02 5.76 -6.58
CA TYR A 306 -7.61 6.86 -5.82
C TYR A 306 -7.67 8.14 -6.65
N ARG A 307 -8.81 8.83 -6.57
CA ARG A 307 -9.08 10.11 -7.23
C ARG A 307 -9.97 10.95 -6.32
N ILE A 308 -9.65 12.23 -6.18
CA ILE A 308 -10.46 13.18 -5.40
C ILE A 308 -11.82 13.39 -6.08
N ASP A 309 -11.81 13.55 -7.42
CA ASP A 309 -12.99 13.67 -8.28
C ASP A 309 -12.86 12.68 -9.44
N ALA A 310 -13.66 11.61 -9.37
CA ALA A 310 -13.63 10.56 -10.39
C ALA A 310 -14.13 11.06 -11.76
N GLY A 311 -15.07 12.03 -11.81
CA GLY A 311 -15.60 12.58 -13.05
C GLY A 311 -14.56 13.45 -13.78
N GLN A 312 -14.01 14.43 -13.09
CA GLN A 312 -13.00 15.34 -13.63
C GLN A 312 -11.70 14.62 -14.00
N SER A 313 -11.26 13.66 -13.19
CA SER A 313 -10.07 12.88 -13.49
C SER A 313 -10.25 11.99 -14.72
N ARG A 314 -11.45 11.46 -14.98
CA ARG A 314 -11.74 10.68 -16.20
C ARG A 314 -11.68 11.54 -17.45
N SER A 315 -12.24 12.75 -17.43
CA SER A 315 -12.20 13.67 -18.58
C SER A 315 -10.77 14.13 -18.89
N LYS A 316 -9.89 14.24 -17.90
CA LYS A 316 -8.47 14.58 -18.07
C LYS A 316 -7.56 13.36 -18.32
N GLY A 317 -8.14 12.16 -18.52
CA GLY A 317 -7.43 10.92 -18.88
C GLY A 317 -6.57 10.31 -17.76
N GLY A 318 -6.79 10.69 -16.49
CA GLY A 318 -6.06 10.13 -15.36
C GLY A 318 -6.42 8.66 -15.11
N THR A 319 -5.45 7.81 -14.79
CA THR A 319 -5.64 6.39 -14.43
C THR A 319 -5.84 6.16 -12.92
N GLY A 320 -5.39 7.11 -12.09
CA GLY A 320 -5.32 6.96 -10.63
C GLY A 320 -4.18 6.03 -10.16
N LEU A 321 -3.24 5.70 -11.06
CA LEU A 321 -2.07 4.87 -10.75
C LEU A 321 -0.77 5.69 -10.68
N GLY A 322 -0.71 6.86 -11.29
CA GLY A 322 0.53 7.63 -11.44
C GLY A 322 1.26 7.90 -10.11
N LEU A 323 0.56 8.42 -9.08
CA LEU A 323 1.20 8.68 -7.78
C LEU A 323 1.53 7.40 -6.99
N ALA A 324 0.78 6.32 -7.19
CA ALA A 324 1.14 5.01 -6.65
C ALA A 324 2.44 4.50 -7.30
N ILE A 325 2.59 4.63 -8.62
CA ILE A 325 3.83 4.30 -9.35
C ILE A 325 5.00 5.13 -8.83
N VAL A 326 4.82 6.45 -8.68
CA VAL A 326 5.86 7.35 -8.11
C VAL A 326 6.29 6.86 -6.73
N LYS A 327 5.36 6.55 -5.85
CA LYS A 327 5.66 6.02 -4.49
C LYS A 327 6.49 4.74 -4.54
N HIS A 328 6.11 3.77 -5.38
CA HIS A 328 6.82 2.49 -5.49
C HIS A 328 8.21 2.66 -6.10
N ILE A 329 8.37 3.50 -7.15
CA ILE A 329 9.68 3.84 -7.72
C ILE A 329 10.56 4.48 -6.64
N MET A 330 10.06 5.49 -5.92
CA MET A 330 10.85 6.17 -4.91
C MET A 330 11.24 5.24 -3.76
N ALA A 331 10.35 4.33 -3.32
CA ALA A 331 10.68 3.33 -2.33
C ALA A 331 11.83 2.40 -2.79
N ARG A 332 11.83 1.94 -4.05
CA ARG A 332 12.91 1.17 -4.66
C ARG A 332 14.24 1.93 -4.69
N HIS A 333 14.18 3.24 -4.92
CA HIS A 333 15.33 4.15 -4.91
C HIS A 333 15.77 4.58 -3.49
N ARG A 334 15.17 4.03 -2.42
CA ARG A 334 15.36 4.50 -1.03
C ARG A 334 15.11 6.00 -0.87
N GLY A 335 14.28 6.52 -1.72
CA GLY A 335 13.80 7.89 -1.70
C GLY A 335 12.42 8.00 -1.05
N ARG A 336 11.83 9.17 -1.14
CA ARG A 336 10.48 9.43 -0.63
C ARG A 336 9.74 10.42 -1.52
N LEU A 337 8.42 10.30 -1.51
CA LEU A 337 7.50 11.29 -2.05
C LEU A 337 6.90 12.09 -0.88
N THR A 338 6.94 13.40 -0.95
CA THR A 338 6.28 14.32 -0.03
C THR A 338 5.28 15.18 -0.78
N VAL A 339 4.12 15.43 -0.16
CA VAL A 339 3.06 16.26 -0.72
C VAL A 339 2.70 17.33 0.29
N SER A 340 2.72 18.58 -0.14
CA SER A 340 2.26 19.73 0.63
C SER A 340 1.23 20.48 -0.19
N SER A 341 0.03 20.65 0.36
CA SER A 341 -1.05 21.36 -0.33
C SER A 341 -2.02 21.99 0.66
N GLN A 342 -2.61 23.09 0.23
CA GLN A 342 -3.69 23.77 0.95
C GLN A 342 -4.74 24.20 -0.07
N PRO A 343 -6.04 24.05 0.25
CA PRO A 343 -7.10 24.55 -0.62
C PRO A 343 -6.91 26.02 -0.96
N GLY A 344 -6.97 26.35 -2.24
CA GLY A 344 -6.78 27.70 -2.77
C GLY A 344 -5.31 28.15 -2.98
N ASN A 345 -4.32 27.37 -2.53
CA ASN A 345 -2.89 27.74 -2.60
C ASN A 345 -2.04 26.80 -3.47
N GLY A 346 -2.69 25.92 -4.23
CA GLY A 346 -2.01 24.94 -5.07
C GLY A 346 -1.40 23.78 -4.29
N SER A 347 -0.54 23.02 -4.97
CA SER A 347 0.10 21.84 -4.39
C SER A 347 1.58 21.77 -4.78
N THR A 348 2.38 21.17 -3.92
CA THR A 348 3.79 20.85 -4.17
C THR A 348 4.01 19.37 -3.96
N PHE A 349 4.45 18.70 -5.01
CA PHE A 349 4.86 17.30 -4.98
C PHE A 349 6.38 17.25 -5.10
N ALA A 350 7.07 16.70 -4.12
CA ALA A 350 8.52 16.60 -4.13
C ALA A 350 8.97 15.16 -3.92
N VAL A 351 9.93 14.73 -4.72
CA VAL A 351 10.60 13.43 -4.55
C VAL A 351 12.05 13.65 -4.20
N THR A 352 12.59 12.82 -3.30
CA THR A 352 14.01 12.85 -2.93
C THR A 352 14.63 11.49 -3.15
N ALA A 353 15.86 11.44 -3.65
CA ALA A 353 16.65 10.24 -3.79
C ALA A 353 18.07 10.45 -3.25
N PRO A 354 18.73 9.42 -2.69
CA PRO A 354 20.11 9.51 -2.25
C PRO A 354 21.03 9.91 -3.40
N LEU A 355 21.98 10.81 -3.12
CA LEU A 355 23.02 11.14 -4.10
C LEU A 355 23.82 9.88 -4.47
N HIS A 356 24.22 9.81 -5.73
CA HIS A 356 25.18 8.81 -6.15
C HIS A 356 26.52 9.08 -5.47
N SER A 357 26.97 8.16 -4.62
CA SER A 357 28.31 8.19 -4.06
C SER A 357 29.26 7.70 -5.14
N ALA A 358 30.05 8.59 -5.75
CA ALA A 358 31.20 8.15 -6.51
C ALA A 358 32.05 7.33 -5.50
N HIS A 359 32.19 6.03 -5.70
CA HIS A 359 33.25 5.26 -5.05
C HIS A 359 34.56 5.90 -5.51
N ILE A 360 35.17 6.68 -4.62
CA ILE A 360 36.58 7.06 -4.75
C ILE A 360 37.30 5.74 -4.44
N GLY A 361 37.60 4.97 -5.53
CA GLY A 361 38.48 3.83 -5.47
C GLY A 361 39.94 4.26 -5.33
#